data_579b54b1e76fab6c5fddaa7a2b0bd2b9
#
_entry.id   579b54b1e76fab6c5fddaa7a2b0bd2b9
#
_cell.length_a   1.000
_cell.length_b   1.000
_cell.length_c   1.000
_cell.angle_alpha   90.00
_cell.angle_beta   90.00
_cell.angle_gamma   90.00
#
_symmetry.space_group_name_H-M   'P 1'
#
loop_
_entity.id
_entity.type
_entity.pdbx_description
1 polymer ?
#
loop_
_entity_poly.entity_id
_entity_poly.type
_entity_poly.pdbx_seq_one_letter_code
_entity_poly.pdbx_strand_id
1 'polypeptide(L)'
;HPLCRRQRQMCIRDSFGTLKAKAAVRGVARVLDFSYGDADKIAKLIPNELNITLEEAIRKESELAKLTHEGSEKEQQLLDLSLKLEGLSTHLGTHAAGVIIMDQDLREVMPVCTGKEGTLQSMYPMKYAEDQGAVKFDFLGLQNLSTIEGTLELINQDRDCLLYTSDAADDITG
;
A
#
# COMPACT_ATOMS: atom_id res chain seq x y z
N HIS A 1 -37.85 -1.23 4.45
CA HIS A 1 -37.87 0.19 4.01
C HIS A 1 -37.08 0.27 2.71
N PRO A 2 -37.66 0.78 1.58
CA PRO A 2 -37.01 0.72 0.27
C PRO A 2 -35.79 1.64 0.13
N LEU A 3 -35.48 2.47 1.09
CA LEU A 3 -34.35 3.39 1.09
C LEU A 3 -33.01 2.74 1.48
N CYS A 4 -32.99 1.52 2.00
CA CYS A 4 -31.77 0.82 2.42
C CYS A 4 -31.09 -0.01 1.31
N ARG A 5 -31.62 -0.02 0.09
CA ARG A 5 -31.10 -0.77 -1.06
C ARG A 5 -30.30 0.07 -2.04
N ARG A 6 -30.03 1.35 -1.74
CA ARG A 6 -29.24 2.20 -2.61
C ARG A 6 -27.75 1.92 -2.38
N GLN A 7 -27.28 1.13 -3.28
CA GLN A 7 -25.94 1.07 -3.84
C GLN A 7 -24.78 0.88 -2.86
N ARG A 8 -24.64 -0.36 -2.44
CA ARG A 8 -23.34 -0.91 -2.04
C ARG A 8 -22.50 -1.10 -3.30
N GLN A 9 -21.84 -0.09 -3.76
CA GLN A 9 -20.83 -0.27 -4.81
C GLN A 9 -19.50 -0.56 -4.13
N MET A 10 -19.13 -1.84 -4.21
CA MET A 10 -17.83 -2.30 -3.77
C MET A 10 -16.82 -1.80 -4.78
N CYS A 11 -15.92 -0.94 -4.40
CA CYS A 11 -14.54 -1.07 -4.79
C CYS A 11 -13.64 0.06 -4.36
N ILE A 12 -12.49 -0.30 -3.90
CA ILE A 12 -11.51 0.67 -3.48
C ILE A 12 -10.24 0.51 -4.24
N ARG A 13 -9.79 1.66 -4.67
CA ARG A 13 -8.43 1.88 -5.03
C ARG A 13 -7.79 2.71 -3.92
N ASP A 14 -6.97 2.08 -3.11
CA ASP A 14 -6.38 2.77 -1.95
C ASP A 14 -4.90 3.11 -2.12
N SER A 15 -4.24 2.57 -3.11
CA SER A 15 -2.83 2.84 -3.26
C SER A 15 -2.42 2.93 -4.73
N PHE A 16 -2.07 4.12 -5.12
CA PHE A 16 -1.12 4.26 -6.21
C PHE A 16 0.22 3.72 -5.70
N GLY A 17 0.66 2.60 -6.23
CA GLY A 17 2.02 2.17 -5.99
C GLY A 17 2.97 3.23 -6.51
N THR A 18 3.66 3.93 -5.63
CA THR A 18 4.66 4.92 -6.00
C THR A 18 6.02 4.25 -6.15
N LEU A 19 6.80 4.75 -7.09
CA LEU A 19 8.16 4.29 -7.31
C LEU A 19 9.03 4.75 -6.15
N LYS A 20 9.43 3.83 -5.28
CA LYS A 20 10.32 4.11 -4.15
C LYS A 20 11.79 4.13 -4.61
N ALA A 21 12.67 4.81 -3.86
CA ALA A 21 14.08 5.01 -4.18
C ALA A 21 14.80 3.78 -4.75
N LYS A 22 14.79 2.65 -4.05
CA LYS A 22 15.42 1.39 -4.52
C LYS A 22 14.80 0.84 -5.80
N ALA A 23 13.49 0.99 -5.96
CA ALA A 23 12.78 0.53 -7.14
C ALA A 23 13.05 1.45 -8.35
N ALA A 24 13.17 2.76 -8.11
CA ALA A 24 13.55 3.73 -9.14
C ALA A 24 14.94 3.41 -9.69
N VAL A 25 15.93 3.25 -8.81
CA VAL A 25 17.32 2.91 -9.21
C VAL A 25 17.36 1.61 -10.01
N ARG A 26 16.72 0.53 -9.55
CA ARG A 26 16.69 -0.74 -10.28
C ARG A 26 15.94 -0.65 -11.62
N GLY A 27 14.88 0.15 -11.66
CA GLY A 27 14.08 0.37 -12.88
C GLY A 27 14.88 1.10 -13.94
N VAL A 28 15.51 2.21 -13.59
CA VAL A 28 16.34 3.02 -14.49
C VAL A 28 17.61 2.25 -14.92
N ALA A 29 18.27 1.56 -13.97
CA ALA A 29 19.44 0.74 -14.27
C ALA A 29 19.17 -0.29 -15.38
N ARG A 30 17.98 -0.90 -15.36
CA ARG A 30 17.56 -1.86 -16.39
C ARG A 30 17.44 -1.23 -17.77
N VAL A 31 16.97 0.02 -17.84
CA VAL A 31 16.83 0.76 -19.10
C VAL A 31 18.17 1.25 -19.62
N LEU A 32 19.11 1.55 -18.73
CA LEU A 32 20.47 1.97 -19.06
C LEU A 32 21.43 0.81 -19.29
N ASP A 33 20.95 -0.43 -19.41
CA ASP A 33 21.73 -1.63 -19.63
C ASP A 33 22.83 -1.87 -18.59
N PHE A 34 22.53 -1.63 -17.31
CA PHE A 34 23.39 -2.06 -16.21
C PHE A 34 23.25 -3.56 -15.99
N SER A 35 24.35 -4.21 -15.59
CA SER A 35 24.26 -5.59 -15.12
C SER A 35 23.35 -5.65 -13.88
N TYR A 36 22.65 -6.77 -13.69
CA TYR A 36 21.79 -6.96 -12.52
C TYR A 36 22.56 -6.81 -11.20
N GLY A 37 23.83 -7.27 -11.19
CA GLY A 37 24.70 -7.17 -10.02
C GLY A 37 25.10 -5.74 -9.69
N ASP A 38 25.40 -4.92 -10.68
CA ASP A 38 25.81 -3.53 -10.46
C ASP A 38 24.62 -2.65 -10.07
N ALA A 39 23.48 -2.85 -10.69
CA ALA A 39 22.23 -2.20 -10.29
C ALA A 39 21.86 -2.50 -8.82
N ASP A 40 22.04 -3.76 -8.41
CA ASP A 40 21.72 -4.17 -7.04
C ASP A 40 22.76 -3.67 -6.02
N LYS A 41 24.02 -3.55 -6.38
CA LYS A 41 25.05 -2.90 -5.54
C LYS A 41 24.67 -1.44 -5.25
N ILE A 42 24.34 -0.65 -6.27
CA ILE A 42 23.94 0.74 -6.11
C ILE A 42 22.65 0.84 -5.29
N ALA A 43 21.65 0.01 -5.57
CA ALA A 43 20.41 0.00 -4.82
C ALA A 43 20.58 -0.40 -3.34
N LYS A 44 21.58 -1.22 -3.00
CA LYS A 44 21.91 -1.61 -1.62
C LYS A 44 22.58 -0.51 -0.82
N LEU A 45 23.20 0.48 -1.47
CA LEU A 45 23.73 1.65 -0.77
C LEU A 45 22.62 2.51 -0.16
N ILE A 46 21.39 2.42 -0.67
CA ILE A 46 20.25 3.12 -0.09
C ILE A 46 19.86 2.46 1.24
N PRO A 47 19.81 3.20 2.36
CA PRO A 47 19.45 2.66 3.66
C PRO A 47 18.07 1.99 3.68
N ASN A 48 17.85 1.03 4.60
CA ASN A 48 16.56 0.38 4.81
C ASN A 48 15.69 1.15 5.80
N GLU A 49 15.61 2.45 5.65
CA GLU A 49 14.76 3.31 6.47
C GLU A 49 13.36 3.42 5.85
N LEU A 50 12.33 3.49 6.69
CA LEU A 50 10.96 3.61 6.23
C LEU A 50 10.75 4.96 5.53
N ASN A 51 10.26 4.94 4.30
CA ASN A 51 9.98 6.12 3.48
C ASN A 51 11.17 7.03 3.17
N ILE A 52 12.41 6.53 3.27
CA ILE A 52 13.58 7.31 2.86
C ILE A 52 13.47 7.67 1.37
N THR A 53 13.75 8.92 1.05
CA THR A 53 13.86 9.39 -0.33
C THR A 53 15.29 9.19 -0.86
N LEU A 54 15.41 9.12 -2.19
CA LEU A 54 16.74 8.98 -2.82
C LEU A 54 17.62 10.21 -2.53
N GLU A 55 17.02 11.39 -2.47
CA GLU A 55 17.72 12.62 -2.11
C GLU A 55 18.29 12.57 -0.68
N GLU A 56 17.49 12.10 0.28
CA GLU A 56 17.95 11.91 1.66
C GLU A 56 19.02 10.82 1.76
N ALA A 57 18.87 9.73 0.98
CA ALA A 57 19.87 8.67 0.93
C ALA A 57 21.23 9.19 0.40
N ILE A 58 21.22 10.00 -0.66
CA ILE A 58 22.44 10.63 -1.19
C ILE A 58 23.10 11.56 -0.16
N ARG A 59 22.31 12.27 0.63
CA ARG A 59 22.87 13.14 1.70
C ARG A 59 23.46 12.34 2.85
N LYS A 60 22.89 11.19 3.20
CA LYS A 60 23.34 10.34 4.32
C LYS A 60 24.53 9.46 3.97
N GLU A 61 24.53 8.92 2.76
CA GLU A 61 25.52 7.92 2.33
C GLU A 61 26.60 8.54 1.44
N SER A 62 27.82 8.59 1.97
CA SER A 62 28.94 9.19 1.26
C SER A 62 29.30 8.48 -0.06
N GLU A 63 29.08 7.18 -0.16
CA GLU A 63 29.31 6.40 -1.37
C GLU A 63 28.30 6.77 -2.48
N LEU A 64 27.02 6.97 -2.15
CA LEU A 64 26.02 7.47 -3.10
C LEU A 64 26.32 8.91 -3.54
N ALA A 65 26.74 9.76 -2.61
CA ALA A 65 27.16 11.12 -2.93
C ALA A 65 28.36 11.16 -3.89
N LYS A 66 29.34 10.27 -3.71
CA LYS A 66 30.47 10.14 -4.63
C LYS A 66 30.04 9.72 -6.03
N LEU A 67 29.11 8.76 -6.13
CA LEU A 67 28.59 8.31 -7.43
C LEU A 67 27.89 9.44 -8.19
N THR A 68 27.31 10.40 -7.49
CA THR A 68 26.64 11.56 -8.13
C THR A 68 27.64 12.55 -8.75
N HIS A 69 28.84 12.67 -8.16
CA HIS A 69 29.84 13.68 -8.59
C HIS A 69 31.05 13.08 -9.28
N GLU A 70 31.50 11.91 -8.86
CA GLU A 70 32.73 11.26 -9.29
C GLU A 70 32.48 9.93 -10.05
N GLY A 71 31.22 9.47 -10.07
CA GLY A 71 30.84 8.27 -10.80
C GLY A 71 30.98 8.39 -12.31
N SER A 72 30.91 7.28 -12.99
CA SER A 72 30.85 7.26 -14.46
C SER A 72 29.63 8.05 -14.97
N GLU A 73 29.70 8.52 -16.21
CA GLU A 73 28.58 9.23 -16.84
C GLU A 73 27.26 8.45 -16.76
N LYS A 74 27.31 7.13 -16.91
CA LYS A 74 26.14 6.25 -16.76
C LYS A 74 25.60 6.21 -15.33
N GLU A 75 26.46 6.20 -14.31
CA GLU A 75 26.04 6.20 -12.90
C GLU A 75 25.42 7.53 -12.49
N GLN A 76 25.99 8.63 -12.95
CA GLN A 76 25.42 9.95 -12.73
C GLN A 76 24.05 10.08 -13.40
N GLN A 77 23.92 9.63 -14.66
CA GLN A 77 22.66 9.59 -15.39
C GLN A 77 21.63 8.68 -14.70
N LEU A 78 22.06 7.54 -14.16
CA LEU A 78 21.22 6.64 -13.39
C LEU A 78 20.58 7.34 -12.19
N LEU A 79 21.39 8.04 -11.38
CA LEU A 79 20.91 8.72 -10.17
C LEU A 79 20.04 9.93 -10.52
N ASP A 80 20.40 10.74 -11.53
CA ASP A 80 19.61 11.89 -11.98
C ASP A 80 18.22 11.46 -12.49
N LEU A 81 18.15 10.44 -13.32
CA LEU A 81 16.87 9.90 -13.78
C LEU A 81 16.06 9.26 -12.66
N SER A 82 16.73 8.57 -11.73
CA SER A 82 16.05 7.96 -10.59
C SER A 82 15.43 9.00 -9.65
N LEU A 83 16.10 10.12 -9.41
CA LEU A 83 15.56 11.24 -8.65
C LEU A 83 14.31 11.85 -9.30
N LYS A 84 14.30 11.96 -10.64
CA LYS A 84 13.15 12.49 -11.39
C LYS A 84 11.96 11.55 -11.41
N LEU A 85 12.20 10.25 -11.35
CA LEU A 85 11.16 9.22 -11.42
C LEU A 85 10.65 8.76 -10.05
N GLU A 86 11.41 9.02 -8.98
CA GLU A 86 10.97 8.69 -7.63
C GLU A 86 9.64 9.39 -7.29
N GLY A 87 8.76 8.68 -6.61
CA GLY A 87 7.45 9.20 -6.21
C GLY A 87 6.38 9.16 -7.29
N LEU A 88 6.73 8.91 -8.55
CA LEU A 88 5.73 8.76 -9.61
C LEU A 88 4.89 7.50 -9.39
N SER A 89 3.62 7.61 -9.73
CA SER A 89 2.68 6.49 -9.67
C SER A 89 3.00 5.46 -10.75
N THR A 90 3.21 4.21 -10.36
CA THR A 90 3.62 3.12 -11.27
C THR A 90 2.49 2.17 -11.61
N HIS A 91 1.65 1.86 -10.67
CA HIS A 91 0.54 0.94 -10.87
C HIS A 91 -0.61 1.30 -9.93
N LEU A 92 -1.74 0.78 -10.30
CA LEU A 92 -2.97 0.97 -9.57
C LEU A 92 -3.20 -0.30 -8.73
N GLY A 93 -3.11 -0.16 -7.41
CA GLY A 93 -3.39 -1.22 -6.47
C GLY A 93 -4.87 -1.25 -6.11
N THR A 94 -5.43 -2.44 -5.93
CA THR A 94 -6.75 -2.64 -5.34
C THR A 94 -6.56 -2.95 -3.87
N HIS A 95 -7.23 -2.22 -2.99
CA HIS A 95 -7.21 -2.55 -1.56
C HIS A 95 -7.96 -3.87 -1.32
N ALA A 96 -7.36 -4.76 -0.54
CA ALA A 96 -7.90 -6.11 -0.37
C ALA A 96 -9.25 -6.14 0.37
N ALA A 97 -9.53 -5.16 1.21
CA ALA A 97 -10.69 -5.16 2.11
C ALA A 97 -11.41 -3.82 2.19
N GLY A 98 -10.99 -2.83 1.43
CA GLY A 98 -11.60 -1.53 1.49
C GLY A 98 -12.86 -1.42 0.62
N VAL A 99 -13.91 -0.80 1.13
CA VAL A 99 -15.20 -0.57 0.45
C VAL A 99 -15.56 0.90 0.56
N ILE A 100 -15.92 1.53 -0.57
CA ILE A 100 -16.50 2.88 -0.57
C ILE A 100 -18.02 2.76 -0.47
N ILE A 101 -18.59 3.52 0.44
CA ILE A 101 -20.04 3.65 0.60
C ILE A 101 -20.42 5.10 0.39
N MET A 102 -21.38 5.31 -0.52
CA MET A 102 -21.97 6.61 -0.84
C MET A 102 -23.49 6.49 -0.96
N ASP A 103 -24.17 7.60 -0.82
CA ASP A 103 -25.62 7.72 -1.05
C ASP A 103 -25.98 7.87 -2.53
N GLN A 104 -25.02 8.24 -3.39
CA GLN A 104 -25.14 8.45 -4.83
C GLN A 104 -24.39 7.39 -5.63
N ASP A 105 -24.66 7.29 -6.93
CA ASP A 105 -23.86 6.42 -7.81
C ASP A 105 -22.43 6.97 -7.95
N LEU A 106 -21.43 6.13 -7.67
CA LEU A 106 -20.01 6.48 -7.78
C LEU A 106 -19.66 7.08 -9.16
N ARG A 107 -20.34 6.65 -10.22
CA ARG A 107 -20.09 7.10 -11.60
C ARG A 107 -20.51 8.55 -11.84
N GLU A 108 -21.44 9.05 -11.04
CA GLU A 108 -21.92 10.43 -11.13
C GLU A 108 -21.00 11.40 -10.40
N VAL A 109 -20.23 10.88 -9.42
CA VAL A 109 -19.45 11.71 -8.51
C VAL A 109 -17.95 11.66 -8.82
N MET A 110 -17.44 10.52 -9.30
CA MET A 110 -16.03 10.34 -9.55
C MET A 110 -15.75 9.41 -10.72
N PRO A 111 -14.58 9.54 -11.38
CA PRO A 111 -14.17 8.59 -12.41
C PRO A 111 -13.95 7.20 -11.80
N VAL A 112 -14.47 6.20 -12.49
CA VAL A 112 -14.36 4.80 -12.09
C VAL A 112 -13.76 3.96 -13.21
N CYS A 113 -13.11 2.86 -12.86
CA CYS A 113 -12.64 1.86 -13.79
C CYS A 113 -13.09 0.47 -13.36
N THR A 114 -12.98 -0.49 -14.25
CA THR A 114 -13.23 -1.89 -13.93
C THR A 114 -11.96 -2.52 -13.40
N GLY A 115 -12.04 -3.06 -12.18
CA GLY A 115 -10.95 -3.80 -11.56
C GLY A 115 -10.92 -5.26 -11.96
N LYS A 116 -10.09 -6.03 -11.27
CA LYS A 116 -10.08 -7.48 -11.40
C LYS A 116 -11.48 -8.03 -11.03
N GLU A 117 -11.93 -9.07 -11.71
CA GLU A 117 -13.22 -9.71 -11.47
C GLU A 117 -14.47 -8.85 -11.82
N GLY A 118 -14.29 -7.79 -12.63
CA GLY A 118 -15.40 -6.93 -13.06
C GLY A 118 -15.94 -5.97 -12.00
N THR A 119 -15.27 -5.84 -10.86
CA THR A 119 -15.67 -4.92 -9.79
C THR A 119 -15.38 -3.47 -10.19
N LEU A 120 -16.27 -2.54 -9.82
CA LEU A 120 -16.05 -1.12 -10.01
C LEU A 120 -15.01 -0.60 -9.02
N GLN A 121 -14.06 0.21 -9.52
CA GLN A 121 -13.00 0.82 -8.71
C GLN A 121 -12.97 2.33 -8.93
N SER A 122 -12.84 3.09 -7.84
CA SER A 122 -12.56 4.52 -7.91
C SER A 122 -11.18 4.76 -8.54
N MET A 123 -11.08 5.75 -9.42
CA MET A 123 -9.80 6.22 -9.96
C MET A 123 -9.17 7.32 -9.08
N TYR A 124 -9.88 7.80 -8.09
CA TYR A 124 -9.36 8.79 -7.16
C TYR A 124 -8.59 8.13 -6.01
N PRO A 125 -7.46 8.71 -5.57
CA PRO A 125 -6.88 8.44 -4.27
C PRO A 125 -7.90 8.72 -3.17
N MET A 126 -7.78 8.03 -2.04
CA MET A 126 -8.76 8.10 -0.94
C MET A 126 -9.07 9.54 -0.52
N LYS A 127 -8.04 10.38 -0.36
CA LYS A 127 -8.21 11.78 0.02
C LYS A 127 -9.19 12.54 -0.89
N TYR A 128 -9.06 12.38 -2.20
CA TYR A 128 -9.96 13.05 -3.16
C TYR A 128 -11.35 12.41 -3.19
N ALA A 129 -11.45 11.11 -2.91
CA ALA A 129 -12.74 10.44 -2.80
C ALA A 129 -13.52 10.93 -1.55
N GLU A 130 -12.83 11.12 -0.42
CA GLU A 130 -13.39 11.69 0.81
C GLU A 130 -13.88 13.13 0.59
N ASP A 131 -13.12 13.95 -0.13
CA ASP A 131 -13.52 15.32 -0.49
C ASP A 131 -14.84 15.36 -1.33
N GLN A 132 -15.17 14.26 -2.00
CA GLN A 132 -16.44 14.09 -2.73
C GLN A 132 -17.54 13.44 -1.88
N GLY A 133 -17.32 13.27 -0.57
CA GLY A 133 -18.30 12.69 0.35
C GLY A 133 -18.30 11.15 0.40
N ALA A 134 -17.29 10.50 -0.17
CA ALA A 134 -17.15 9.06 -0.08
C ALA A 134 -16.63 8.65 1.30
N VAL A 135 -17.22 7.60 1.89
CA VAL A 135 -16.73 7.02 3.15
C VAL A 135 -16.09 5.68 2.87
N LYS A 136 -14.84 5.52 3.30
CA LYS A 136 -14.12 4.26 3.19
C LYS A 136 -14.33 3.42 4.44
N PHE A 137 -14.67 2.17 4.23
CA PHE A 137 -14.72 1.15 5.27
C PHE A 137 -13.73 0.04 4.93
N ASP A 138 -12.88 -0.30 5.88
CA ASP A 138 -11.94 -1.40 5.75
C ASP A 138 -12.48 -2.62 6.50
N PHE A 139 -12.96 -3.62 5.75
CA PHE A 139 -13.45 -4.87 6.30
C PHE A 139 -12.34 -5.92 6.29
N LEU A 140 -11.36 -5.75 7.15
CA LEU A 140 -10.26 -6.69 7.27
C LEU A 140 -10.59 -7.75 8.32
N GLY A 141 -10.85 -8.98 7.87
CA GLY A 141 -10.96 -10.14 8.76
C GLY A 141 -9.59 -10.52 9.34
N LEU A 142 -9.50 -10.69 10.65
CA LEU A 142 -8.29 -11.16 11.30
C LEU A 142 -8.35 -12.69 11.42
N GLN A 143 -7.55 -13.38 10.61
CA GLN A 143 -7.46 -14.83 10.63
C GLN A 143 -7.03 -15.37 12.00
N ASN A 144 -6.23 -14.61 12.74
CA ASN A 144 -5.80 -14.96 14.09
C ASN A 144 -6.97 -15.09 15.08
N LEU A 145 -7.98 -14.21 14.98
CA LEU A 145 -9.18 -14.28 15.84
C LEU A 145 -9.99 -15.54 15.55
N SER A 146 -10.17 -15.89 14.28
CA SER A 146 -10.86 -17.15 13.90
C SER A 146 -10.09 -18.39 14.39
N THR A 147 -8.75 -18.34 14.42
CA THR A 147 -7.94 -19.43 14.98
C THR A 147 -8.12 -19.53 16.49
N ILE A 148 -8.16 -18.42 17.20
CA ILE A 148 -8.40 -18.38 18.66
C ILE A 148 -9.81 -18.92 18.97
N GLU A 149 -10.82 -18.46 18.24
CA GLU A 149 -12.21 -18.92 18.40
C GLU A 149 -12.32 -20.44 18.18
N GLY A 150 -11.79 -20.95 17.06
CA GLY A 150 -11.77 -22.39 16.80
C GLY A 150 -10.99 -23.19 17.84
N THR A 151 -9.92 -22.63 18.41
CA THR A 151 -9.18 -23.26 19.50
C THR A 151 -10.02 -23.34 20.77
N LEU A 152 -10.73 -22.24 21.10
CA LEU A 152 -11.64 -22.23 22.26
C LEU A 152 -12.81 -23.22 22.09
N GLU A 153 -13.38 -23.31 20.93
CA GLU A 153 -14.41 -24.29 20.63
C GLU A 153 -13.93 -25.72 20.86
N LEU A 154 -12.72 -26.06 20.37
CA LEU A 154 -12.12 -27.37 20.58
C LEU A 154 -11.84 -27.67 22.05
N ILE A 155 -11.33 -26.69 22.80
CA ILE A 155 -11.08 -26.86 24.24
C ILE A 155 -12.38 -27.05 25.03
N ASN A 156 -13.43 -26.32 24.66
CA ASN A 156 -14.71 -26.37 25.34
C ASN A 156 -15.51 -27.67 25.06
N GLN A 157 -15.19 -28.40 23.98
CA GLN A 157 -15.79 -29.70 23.72
C GLN A 157 -15.47 -30.75 24.77
N ASP A 158 -14.28 -30.66 25.39
CA ASP A 158 -13.77 -31.65 26.37
C ASP A 158 -13.87 -31.14 27.82
N ARG A 159 -14.55 -30.00 28.07
CA ARG A 159 -14.63 -29.39 29.40
C ARG A 159 -16.07 -29.12 29.85
N ASP A 160 -16.33 -29.35 31.12
CA ASP A 160 -17.62 -28.99 31.77
C ASP A 160 -17.75 -27.50 32.05
N CYS A 161 -16.65 -26.72 31.93
CA CYS A 161 -16.62 -25.28 32.18
C CYS A 161 -16.23 -24.56 30.90
N LEU A 162 -17.04 -23.60 30.47
CA LEU A 162 -16.78 -22.76 29.30
C LEU A 162 -15.61 -21.80 29.54
N LEU A 163 -14.65 -21.82 28.60
CA LEU A 163 -13.55 -20.88 28.55
C LEU A 163 -13.93 -19.73 27.59
N TYR A 164 -13.84 -18.50 28.07
CA TYR A 164 -14.07 -17.31 27.27
C TYR A 164 -12.77 -16.57 27.05
N THR A 165 -12.62 -15.88 25.92
CA THR A 165 -11.63 -14.80 25.82
C THR A 165 -12.20 -13.60 26.58
N SER A 166 -11.43 -13.04 27.52
CA SER A 166 -11.76 -11.73 28.06
C SER A 166 -11.79 -10.72 26.93
N ASP A 167 -12.87 -9.97 26.81
CA ASP A 167 -12.92 -8.86 25.85
C ASP A 167 -11.93 -7.80 26.35
N ALA A 168 -10.88 -7.53 25.58
CA ALA A 168 -9.88 -6.52 25.93
C ALA A 168 -10.46 -5.10 26.07
N ALA A 169 -11.73 -4.91 25.69
CA ALA A 169 -12.45 -3.66 25.89
C ALA A 169 -12.94 -3.48 27.33
N ASP A 170 -13.10 -4.54 28.11
CA ASP A 170 -13.55 -4.45 29.52
C ASP A 170 -12.41 -4.09 30.48
N ASP A 171 -11.15 -4.22 30.07
CA ASP A 171 -9.99 -3.89 30.91
C ASP A 171 -9.67 -2.38 31.00
N ILE A 172 -10.44 -1.50 30.32
CA ILE A 172 -10.19 -0.04 30.29
C ILE A 172 -11.04 0.71 31.37
N THR A 173 -11.86 0.02 32.11
CA THR A 173 -12.74 0.64 33.15
C THR A 173 -12.35 0.26 34.57
N GLY A 174 -11.09 0.00 34.85
CA GLY A 174 -10.53 -0.18 36.17
C GLY A 174 -9.77 1.05 36.67
#